data_6b4562527cf126ab24aaaa8a206edc3e
#
_entry.id   6b4562527cf126ab24aaaa8a206edc3e
#
_cell.length_a   1.000
_cell.length_b   1.000
_cell.length_c   1.000
_cell.angle_alpha   90.00
_cell.angle_beta   90.00
_cell.angle_gamma   90.00
#
_symmetry.space_group_name_H-M   'P 1'
#
loop_
_entity.id
_entity.type
_entity.pdbx_description
1 polymer ?
#
loop_
_entity_poly.entity_id
_entity_poly.type
_entity_poly.pdbx_seq_one_letter_code
_entity_poly.pdbx_strand_id
1 'polypeptide(L)'
;IKIIFTNIKISNTFQNPKINNRYIDTLKVSRHKNDLHFLLKSKRNFKYKYFSLNPNGKYGYRYVLDITIDKVRSNNIIDNTPKKIKKTKFVIAIDAGHGGKDPGAVGRGGTLEKDIVLSISRKLYNLLKKEKNIKPVLVRNKDHYISLRQRIKIARRHKADLFISIHADAAKNRKARGSSVYVL
;
A
#
# COMPACT_ATOMS: atom_id res chain seq x y z
N ILE A 1 20.47 7.51 -4.73
CA ILE A 1 20.40 6.16 -5.33
C ILE A 1 20.58 6.26 -6.81
N LYS A 2 21.39 5.38 -7.35
CA LYS A 2 21.51 5.13 -8.80
C LYS A 2 21.02 3.70 -9.05
N ILE A 3 20.01 3.55 -9.91
CA ILE A 3 19.50 2.24 -10.34
C ILE A 3 19.79 2.12 -11.82
N ILE A 4 20.37 1.00 -12.21
CA ILE A 4 20.71 0.70 -13.60
C ILE A 4 19.94 -0.52 -14.03
N PHE A 5 19.14 -0.37 -15.08
CA PHE A 5 18.52 -1.49 -15.78
C PHE A 5 19.32 -1.75 -17.04
N THR A 6 19.92 -2.92 -17.12
CA THR A 6 20.76 -3.32 -18.24
C THR A 6 19.95 -3.96 -19.35
N ASN A 7 20.36 -3.71 -20.59
CA ASN A 7 19.79 -4.33 -21.80
C ASN A 7 18.26 -4.17 -21.94
N ILE A 8 17.74 -2.95 -21.70
CA ILE A 8 16.31 -2.63 -21.74
C ILE A 8 15.97 -1.80 -22.98
N LYS A 9 14.91 -2.20 -23.69
CA LYS A 9 14.25 -1.37 -24.70
C LYS A 9 13.22 -0.45 -24.03
N ILE A 10 13.36 0.85 -24.23
CA ILE A 10 12.41 1.84 -23.72
C ILE A 10 11.33 2.04 -24.78
N SER A 11 10.06 2.06 -24.35
CA SER A 11 8.95 2.44 -25.22
C SER A 11 9.09 3.89 -25.69
N ASN A 12 8.70 4.15 -26.94
CA ASN A 12 8.64 5.53 -27.48
C ASN A 12 7.65 6.43 -26.72
N THR A 13 6.77 5.83 -25.93
CA THR A 13 5.80 6.54 -25.08
C THR A 13 6.34 6.86 -23.68
N PHE A 14 7.61 6.52 -23.39
CA PHE A 14 8.22 6.81 -22.10
C PHE A 14 8.34 8.32 -21.88
N GLN A 15 7.77 8.80 -20.79
CA GLN A 15 7.91 10.19 -20.35
C GLN A 15 8.72 10.24 -19.05
N ASN A 16 9.59 11.23 -18.94
CA ASN A 16 10.31 11.47 -17.70
C ASN A 16 9.31 11.78 -16.57
N PRO A 17 9.34 11.06 -15.44
CA PRO A 17 8.42 11.30 -14.36
C PRO A 17 8.65 12.70 -13.78
N LYS A 18 7.56 13.47 -13.67
CA LYS A 18 7.56 14.76 -12.96
C LYS A 18 7.39 14.47 -11.46
N ILE A 19 8.36 14.88 -10.66
CA ILE A 19 8.28 14.78 -9.21
C ILE A 19 7.90 16.13 -8.64
N ASN A 20 6.74 16.16 -7.99
CA ASN A 20 6.33 17.27 -7.15
C ASN A 20 6.34 16.80 -5.69
N ASN A 21 7.52 16.77 -5.08
CA ASN A 21 7.70 16.25 -3.74
C ASN A 21 8.80 17.05 -3.00
N ARG A 22 8.47 17.53 -1.80
CA ARG A 22 9.40 18.32 -0.96
C ARG A 22 10.63 17.56 -0.46
N TYR A 23 10.65 16.25 -0.58
CA TYR A 23 11.72 15.39 -0.04
C TYR A 23 12.70 14.92 -1.11
N ILE A 24 12.23 14.78 -2.34
CA ILE A 24 13.06 14.33 -3.46
C ILE A 24 13.49 15.58 -4.23
N ASP A 25 14.80 15.74 -4.35
CA ASP A 25 15.41 16.87 -5.05
C ASP A 25 15.42 16.62 -6.57
N THR A 26 15.87 15.45 -6.96
CA THR A 26 16.01 15.11 -8.37
C THR A 26 15.64 13.65 -8.62
N LEU A 27 14.84 13.41 -9.65
CA LEU A 27 14.79 12.13 -10.34
C LEU A 27 15.16 12.36 -11.80
N LYS A 28 16.34 11.91 -12.17
CA LYS A 28 16.82 11.98 -13.54
C LYS A 28 16.86 10.60 -14.15
N VAL A 29 16.27 10.46 -15.32
CA VAL A 29 16.34 9.24 -16.12
C VAL A 29 17.21 9.53 -17.33
N SER A 30 18.23 8.72 -17.57
CA SER A 30 19.13 8.86 -18.71
C SER A 30 19.42 7.50 -19.34
N ARG A 31 19.59 7.51 -20.65
CA ARG A 31 19.96 6.31 -21.42
C ARG A 31 21.47 6.30 -21.65
N HIS A 32 22.08 5.16 -21.47
CA HIS A 32 23.50 4.91 -21.75
C HIS A 32 23.60 3.62 -22.56
N LYS A 33 23.84 3.74 -23.87
CA LYS A 33 23.79 2.60 -24.80
C LYS A 33 22.46 1.83 -24.65
N ASN A 34 22.50 0.59 -24.19
CA ASN A 34 21.34 -0.28 -23.96
C ASN A 34 20.84 -0.25 -22.51
N ASP A 35 21.41 0.61 -21.67
CA ASP A 35 21.10 0.68 -20.25
C ASP A 35 20.25 1.91 -19.92
N LEU A 36 19.34 1.77 -18.97
CA LEU A 36 18.53 2.84 -18.45
C LEU A 36 18.97 3.17 -17.03
N HIS A 37 19.42 4.39 -16.83
CA HIS A 37 19.90 4.87 -15.53
C HIS A 37 18.86 5.78 -14.89
N PHE A 38 18.45 5.43 -13.67
CA PHE A 38 17.66 6.27 -12.79
C PHE A 38 18.55 6.83 -11.70
N LEU A 39 18.64 8.14 -11.63
CA LEU A 39 19.35 8.85 -10.56
C LEU A 39 18.34 9.57 -9.68
N LEU A 40 18.21 9.12 -8.43
CA LEU A 40 17.38 9.75 -7.44
C LEU A 40 18.25 10.41 -6.38
N LYS A 41 18.06 11.73 -6.20
CA LYS A 41 18.67 12.52 -5.12
C LYS A 41 17.59 12.99 -4.16
N SER A 42 17.90 12.98 -2.89
CA SER A 42 17.06 13.50 -1.82
C SER A 42 17.85 14.50 -0.99
N LYS A 43 17.16 15.52 -0.48
CA LYS A 43 17.72 16.51 0.46
C LYS A 43 17.93 15.93 1.85
N ARG A 44 17.47 14.72 2.12
CA ARG A 44 17.53 14.06 3.43
C ARG A 44 18.01 12.62 3.30
N ASN A 45 18.54 12.09 4.37
CA ASN A 45 18.84 10.68 4.46
C ASN A 45 17.56 9.86 4.36
N PHE A 46 17.63 8.73 3.69
CA PHE A 46 16.51 7.85 3.48
C PHE A 46 16.97 6.39 3.46
N LYS A 47 16.06 5.51 3.86
CA LYS A 47 16.18 4.06 3.67
C LYS A 47 15.37 3.67 2.45
N TYR A 48 15.77 2.61 1.78
CA TYR A 48 15.02 2.12 0.64
C TYR A 48 14.97 0.60 0.62
N LYS A 49 13.90 0.08 0.04
CA LYS A 49 13.73 -1.31 -0.35
C LYS A 49 13.33 -1.35 -1.82
N TYR A 50 13.73 -2.39 -2.52
CA TYR A 50 13.28 -2.60 -3.89
C TYR A 50 12.86 -4.06 -4.07
N PHE A 51 11.86 -4.27 -4.91
CA PHE A 51 11.38 -5.60 -5.28
C PHE A 51 10.72 -5.56 -6.65
N SER A 52 10.61 -6.73 -7.29
CA SER A 52 9.91 -6.89 -8.55
C SER A 52 8.54 -7.51 -8.32
N LEU A 53 7.57 -7.11 -9.14
CA LEU A 53 6.25 -7.71 -9.22
C LEU A 53 6.11 -8.40 -10.58
N ASN A 54 5.66 -9.63 -10.56
CA ASN A 54 5.38 -10.40 -11.77
C ASN A 54 4.21 -9.79 -12.56
N PRO A 55 4.12 -10.07 -13.87
CA PRO A 55 2.98 -9.67 -14.68
C PRO A 55 1.68 -10.22 -14.09
N ASN A 56 0.67 -9.36 -14.05
CA ASN A 56 -0.70 -9.79 -13.73
C ASN A 56 -1.68 -9.11 -14.69
N GLY A 57 -2.43 -9.88 -15.46
CA GLY A 57 -3.48 -9.40 -16.35
C GLY A 57 -3.07 -8.17 -17.18
N LYS A 58 -3.44 -6.96 -16.73
CA LYS A 58 -3.24 -5.70 -17.44
C LYS A 58 -1.81 -5.15 -17.38
N TYR A 59 -1.02 -5.56 -16.39
CA TYR A 59 0.30 -4.99 -16.11
C TYR A 59 1.41 -6.00 -16.37
N GLY A 60 2.48 -5.58 -17.06
CA GLY A 60 3.74 -6.32 -17.20
C GLY A 60 4.57 -6.36 -15.93
N TYR A 61 5.85 -6.75 -16.04
CA TYR A 61 6.79 -6.68 -14.92
C TYR A 61 6.90 -5.24 -14.38
N ARG A 62 6.88 -5.11 -13.06
CA ARG A 62 7.01 -3.83 -12.36
C ARG A 62 8.13 -3.89 -11.35
N TYR A 63 8.93 -2.84 -11.29
CA TYR A 63 9.92 -2.66 -10.24
C TYR A 63 9.42 -1.59 -9.29
N VAL A 64 9.36 -1.92 -8.01
CA VAL A 64 8.93 -1.01 -6.96
C VAL A 64 10.15 -0.58 -6.16
N LEU A 65 10.31 0.72 -5.99
CA LEU A 65 11.30 1.33 -5.10
C LEU A 65 10.55 2.04 -3.98
N ASP A 66 10.61 1.46 -2.80
CA ASP A 66 10.05 2.03 -1.58
C ASP A 66 11.09 2.91 -0.89
N ILE A 67 10.75 4.17 -0.66
CA ILE A 67 11.65 5.14 -0.03
C ILE A 67 11.03 5.62 1.27
N THR A 68 11.74 5.38 2.38
CA THR A 68 11.36 5.87 3.69
C THR A 68 12.32 6.99 4.10
N ILE A 69 11.80 8.19 4.29
CA ILE A 69 12.58 9.35 4.72
C ILE A 69 12.48 9.46 6.23
N ASP A 70 13.63 9.48 6.89
CA ASP A 70 13.68 9.67 8.33
C ASP A 70 13.08 11.04 8.69
N LYS A 71 12.11 11.04 9.59
CA LYS A 71 11.55 12.29 10.13
C LYS A 71 12.66 13.06 10.84
N VAL A 72 12.94 14.28 10.40
CA VAL A 72 13.80 15.18 11.19
C VAL A 72 13.13 15.39 12.54
N ARG A 73 13.77 14.92 13.59
CA ARG A 73 13.51 15.44 14.93
C ARG A 73 13.98 16.89 14.89
N SER A 74 13.09 17.85 15.05
CA SER A 74 13.48 19.22 15.35
C SER A 74 14.38 19.18 16.57
N ASN A 75 15.62 19.69 16.42
CA ASN A 75 16.58 19.81 17.51
C ASN A 75 16.08 20.87 18.50
N ASN A 76 15.18 20.48 19.37
CA ASN A 76 15.15 21.07 20.70
C ASN A 76 15.97 20.11 21.57
N ILE A 77 17.12 20.60 21.99
CA ILE A 77 18.03 19.96 22.95
C ILE A 77 17.22 19.74 24.22
N ILE A 78 16.74 18.56 24.42
CA ILE A 78 16.24 18.05 25.69
C ILE A 78 16.66 16.59 25.77
N ASP A 79 17.56 16.36 26.73
CA ASP A 79 17.89 15.12 27.42
C ASP A 79 17.93 13.83 26.57
N ASN A 80 19.17 13.38 26.29
CA ASN A 80 19.52 12.19 25.51
C ASN A 80 19.37 10.89 26.30
N THR A 81 18.18 10.58 26.76
CA THR A 81 17.80 9.19 26.99
C THR A 81 16.80 8.77 25.94
N PRO A 82 17.02 7.66 25.19
CA PRO A 82 16.00 7.18 24.27
C PRO A 82 14.82 6.68 25.11
N LYS A 83 13.87 7.57 25.38
CA LYS A 83 12.53 7.11 25.80
C LYS A 83 12.00 6.24 24.68
N LYS A 84 12.24 4.95 24.79
CA LYS A 84 11.52 3.91 24.05
C LYS A 84 10.05 4.14 24.38
N ILE A 85 9.34 4.91 23.51
CA ILE A 85 7.89 4.99 23.60
C ILE A 85 7.46 3.55 23.38
N LYS A 86 7.15 2.85 24.46
CA LYS A 86 6.54 1.52 24.41
C LYS A 86 5.22 1.73 23.69
N LYS A 87 5.18 1.44 22.39
CA LYS A 87 3.95 1.37 21.64
C LYS A 87 3.16 0.24 22.28
N THR A 88 2.15 0.59 23.05
CA THR A 88 1.42 -0.38 23.87
C THR A 88 0.57 -1.32 23.03
N LYS A 89 0.24 -0.94 21.78
CA LYS A 89 -0.58 -1.77 20.89
C LYS A 89 -0.18 -1.56 19.43
N PHE A 90 -0.18 -2.65 18.67
CA PHE A 90 0.00 -2.67 17.21
C PHE A 90 -1.34 -2.35 16.53
N VAL A 91 -1.40 -1.31 15.73
CA VAL A 91 -2.65 -0.84 15.11
C VAL A 91 -2.82 -1.47 13.74
N ILE A 92 -3.92 -2.20 13.54
CA ILE A 92 -4.28 -2.85 12.27
C ILE A 92 -5.52 -2.17 11.70
N ALA A 93 -5.38 -1.53 10.53
CA ALA A 93 -6.51 -1.04 9.76
C ALA A 93 -7.06 -2.15 8.87
N ILE A 94 -8.34 -2.46 9.02
CA ILE A 94 -9.05 -3.47 8.27
C ILE A 94 -9.97 -2.74 7.29
N ASP A 95 -9.73 -2.94 6.00
CA ASP A 95 -10.48 -2.33 4.92
C ASP A 95 -11.39 -3.38 4.26
N ALA A 96 -12.69 -3.20 4.40
CA ALA A 96 -13.67 -3.93 3.61
C ALA A 96 -13.77 -3.28 2.24
N GLY A 97 -13.37 -3.96 1.17
CA GLY A 97 -13.46 -3.45 -0.20
C GLY A 97 -14.87 -3.00 -0.58
N HIS A 98 -14.99 -2.18 -1.62
CA HIS A 98 -16.26 -1.71 -2.15
C HIS A 98 -17.15 -0.96 -1.12
N GLY A 99 -18.45 -0.91 -1.34
CA GLY A 99 -19.45 -0.30 -0.43
C GLY A 99 -20.32 0.78 -1.07
N GLY A 100 -21.53 0.95 -0.57
CA GLY A 100 -22.52 1.89 -1.10
C GLY A 100 -22.85 1.59 -2.55
N LYS A 101 -22.59 2.56 -3.45
CA LYS A 101 -22.83 2.46 -4.89
C LYS A 101 -21.91 1.48 -5.64
N ASP A 102 -20.84 1.03 -5.01
CA ASP A 102 -19.91 0.06 -5.58
C ASP A 102 -20.18 -1.33 -4.96
N PRO A 103 -20.88 -2.21 -5.67
CA PRO A 103 -21.26 -3.53 -5.16
C PRO A 103 -20.07 -4.51 -5.12
N GLY A 104 -19.00 -4.24 -5.88
CA GLY A 104 -17.96 -5.24 -6.19
C GLY A 104 -18.47 -6.34 -7.10
N ALA A 105 -17.91 -7.53 -6.99
CA ALA A 105 -18.37 -8.69 -7.72
C ALA A 105 -19.79 -9.12 -7.27
N VAL A 106 -20.57 -9.62 -8.22
CA VAL A 106 -21.92 -10.16 -7.97
C VAL A 106 -21.87 -11.67 -8.09
N GLY A 107 -22.13 -12.35 -6.99
CA GLY A 107 -22.17 -13.80 -6.91
C GLY A 107 -23.50 -14.39 -7.37
N ARG A 108 -23.59 -15.73 -7.36
CA ARG A 108 -24.85 -16.44 -7.65
C ARG A 108 -25.92 -16.02 -6.64
N GLY A 109 -27.15 -15.84 -7.12
CA GLY A 109 -28.26 -15.43 -6.26
C GLY A 109 -28.23 -13.97 -5.82
N GLY A 110 -27.42 -13.12 -6.51
CA GLY A 110 -27.39 -11.68 -6.23
C GLY A 110 -26.55 -11.27 -5.02
N THR A 111 -25.78 -12.17 -4.45
CA THR A 111 -24.89 -11.85 -3.32
C THR A 111 -23.83 -10.84 -3.76
N LEU A 112 -23.72 -9.72 -3.04
CA LEU A 112 -22.78 -8.65 -3.35
C LEU A 112 -21.47 -8.81 -2.59
N GLU A 113 -20.34 -8.60 -3.25
CA GLU A 113 -19.02 -8.64 -2.62
C GLU A 113 -18.93 -7.70 -1.42
N LYS A 114 -19.44 -6.47 -1.57
CA LYS A 114 -19.41 -5.44 -0.51
C LYS A 114 -19.97 -5.92 0.82
N ASP A 115 -21.00 -6.78 0.80
CA ASP A 115 -21.66 -7.28 2.02
C ASP A 115 -20.85 -8.42 2.65
N ILE A 116 -20.33 -9.31 1.83
CA ILE A 116 -19.47 -10.41 2.27
C ILE A 116 -18.20 -9.88 2.91
N VAL A 117 -17.48 -8.97 2.24
CA VAL A 117 -16.22 -8.44 2.76
C VAL A 117 -16.43 -7.58 4.01
N LEU A 118 -17.56 -6.89 4.14
CA LEU A 118 -17.93 -6.17 5.36
C LEU A 118 -18.17 -7.13 6.52
N SER A 119 -18.87 -8.24 6.26
CA SER A 119 -19.10 -9.28 7.27
C SER A 119 -17.79 -9.92 7.74
N ILE A 120 -16.91 -10.28 6.80
CA ILE A 120 -15.59 -10.84 7.10
C ILE A 120 -14.74 -9.84 7.90
N SER A 121 -14.72 -8.57 7.49
CA SER A 121 -13.96 -7.52 8.16
C SER A 121 -14.42 -7.30 9.61
N ARG A 122 -15.73 -7.37 9.87
CA ARG A 122 -16.28 -7.29 11.23
C ARG A 122 -15.88 -8.49 12.08
N LYS A 123 -15.91 -9.70 11.51
CA LYS A 123 -15.48 -10.92 12.21
C LYS A 123 -14.00 -10.82 12.57
N LEU A 124 -13.15 -10.42 11.62
CA LEU A 124 -11.71 -10.22 11.85
C LEU A 124 -11.47 -9.14 12.92
N TYR A 125 -12.18 -8.01 12.86
CA TYR A 125 -12.11 -6.97 13.88
C TYR A 125 -12.41 -7.52 15.27
N ASN A 126 -13.49 -8.31 15.41
CA ASN A 126 -13.89 -8.88 16.70
C ASN A 126 -12.88 -9.91 17.24
N LEU A 127 -12.23 -10.67 16.36
CA LEU A 127 -11.15 -11.58 16.74
C LEU A 127 -9.94 -10.79 17.23
N LEU A 128 -9.47 -9.82 16.45
CA LEU A 128 -8.28 -9.02 16.78
C LEU A 128 -8.50 -8.14 18.02
N LYS A 129 -9.73 -7.72 18.30
CA LYS A 129 -10.06 -6.94 19.51
C LYS A 129 -9.81 -7.72 20.81
N LYS A 130 -9.79 -9.05 20.77
CA LYS A 130 -9.50 -9.90 21.92
C LYS A 130 -8.00 -9.94 22.24
N GLU A 131 -7.15 -9.57 21.29
CA GLU A 131 -5.70 -9.60 21.43
C GLU A 131 -5.20 -8.38 22.23
N LYS A 132 -4.47 -8.62 23.34
CA LYS A 132 -4.01 -7.57 24.28
C LYS A 132 -3.14 -6.51 23.59
N ASN A 133 -2.33 -6.93 22.64
CA ASN A 133 -1.32 -6.07 21.99
C ASN A 133 -1.77 -5.52 20.62
N ILE A 134 -3.03 -5.75 20.22
CA ILE A 134 -3.58 -5.30 18.95
C ILE A 134 -4.69 -4.28 19.18
N LYS A 135 -4.72 -3.25 18.35
CA LYS A 135 -5.79 -2.27 18.23
C LYS A 135 -6.34 -2.32 16.81
N PRO A 136 -7.38 -3.12 16.53
CA PRO A 136 -7.99 -3.13 15.21
C PRO A 136 -8.80 -1.85 14.98
N VAL A 137 -8.88 -1.41 13.72
CA VAL A 137 -9.65 -0.26 13.24
C VAL A 137 -10.34 -0.66 11.95
N LEU A 138 -11.65 -0.52 11.87
CA LEU A 138 -12.39 -0.69 10.61
C LEU A 138 -12.30 0.60 9.79
N VAL A 139 -11.92 0.49 8.51
CA VAL A 139 -11.96 1.61 7.57
C VAL A 139 -13.40 2.03 7.26
N ARG A 140 -14.30 1.05 7.12
CA ARG A 140 -15.75 1.25 7.13
C ARG A 140 -16.44 0.19 8.00
N ASN A 141 -17.48 0.60 8.68
CA ASN A 141 -18.29 -0.28 9.53
C ASN A 141 -19.76 -0.41 9.08
N LYS A 142 -20.12 0.31 8.00
CA LYS A 142 -21.44 0.32 7.38
C LYS A 142 -21.32 0.18 5.87
N ASP A 143 -22.46 -0.07 5.19
CA ASP A 143 -22.50 -0.05 3.73
C ASP A 143 -22.53 1.39 3.23
N HIS A 144 -21.35 1.94 2.94
CA HIS A 144 -21.16 3.22 2.28
C HIS A 144 -19.87 3.20 1.46
N TYR A 145 -19.85 4.01 0.41
CA TYR A 145 -18.70 4.13 -0.49
C TYR A 145 -17.60 4.97 0.15
N ILE A 146 -16.37 4.45 0.10
CA ILE A 146 -15.13 5.18 0.46
C ILE A 146 -14.14 5.05 -0.68
N SER A 147 -13.65 6.17 -1.21
CA SER A 147 -12.63 6.15 -2.26
C SER A 147 -11.31 5.58 -1.76
N LEU A 148 -10.51 4.97 -2.65
CA LEU A 148 -9.20 4.37 -2.30
C LEU A 148 -8.30 5.35 -1.52
N ARG A 149 -8.24 6.62 -1.97
CA ARG A 149 -7.46 7.65 -1.29
C ARG A 149 -7.95 7.92 0.14
N GLN A 150 -9.26 7.91 0.35
CA GLN A 150 -9.85 8.11 1.68
C GLN A 150 -9.58 6.93 2.61
N ARG A 151 -9.62 5.67 2.11
CA ARG A 151 -9.27 4.47 2.88
C ARG A 151 -7.87 4.58 3.48
N ILE A 152 -6.88 4.95 2.66
CA ILE A 152 -5.51 5.18 3.11
C ILE A 152 -5.41 6.34 4.12
N LYS A 153 -6.16 7.44 3.90
CA LYS A 153 -6.20 8.56 4.85
C LYS A 153 -6.73 8.14 6.22
N ILE A 154 -7.77 7.30 6.26
CA ILE A 154 -8.34 6.76 7.51
C ILE A 154 -7.30 5.93 8.25
N ALA A 155 -6.65 4.97 7.57
CA ALA A 155 -5.60 4.16 8.17
C ALA A 155 -4.45 5.02 8.74
N ARG A 156 -3.97 6.02 7.98
CA ARG A 156 -2.92 6.95 8.42
C ARG A 156 -3.34 7.80 9.61
N ARG A 157 -4.59 8.26 9.66
CA ARG A 157 -5.14 9.03 10.80
C ARG A 157 -5.09 8.22 12.08
N HIS A 158 -5.39 6.93 12.00
CA HIS A 158 -5.30 6.01 13.12
C HIS A 158 -3.86 5.53 13.40
N LYS A 159 -2.87 6.00 12.64
CA LYS A 159 -1.45 5.59 12.76
C LYS A 159 -1.31 4.06 12.65
N ALA A 160 -2.03 3.47 11.70
CA ALA A 160 -2.00 2.03 11.47
C ALA A 160 -0.58 1.57 11.09
N ASP A 161 -0.18 0.45 11.70
CA ASP A 161 1.08 -0.23 11.41
C ASP A 161 0.94 -1.21 10.26
N LEU A 162 -0.28 -1.76 10.11
CA LEU A 162 -0.64 -2.67 9.04
C LEU A 162 -2.00 -2.26 8.46
N PHE A 163 -2.11 -2.33 7.14
CA PHE A 163 -3.35 -2.15 6.39
C PHE A 163 -3.69 -3.48 5.69
N ILE A 164 -4.87 -4.02 6.00
CA ILE A 164 -5.40 -5.25 5.40
C ILE A 164 -6.65 -4.88 4.63
N SER A 165 -6.62 -5.06 3.29
CA SER A 165 -7.80 -4.91 2.44
C SER A 165 -8.37 -6.28 2.10
N ILE A 166 -9.68 -6.45 2.29
CA ILE A 166 -10.40 -7.70 2.11
C ILE A 166 -11.30 -7.57 0.88
N HIS A 167 -11.12 -8.48 -0.06
CA HIS A 167 -11.85 -8.59 -1.31
C HIS A 167 -12.34 -10.03 -1.54
N ALA A 168 -13.33 -10.21 -2.39
CA ALA A 168 -13.84 -11.49 -2.83
C ALA A 168 -13.97 -11.47 -4.36
N ASP A 169 -12.83 -11.70 -5.03
CA ASP A 169 -12.72 -11.58 -6.48
C ASP A 169 -13.62 -12.59 -7.22
N ALA A 170 -14.21 -12.14 -8.32
CA ALA A 170 -14.86 -13.03 -9.26
C ALA A 170 -13.85 -13.63 -10.24
N ALA A 171 -13.93 -14.94 -10.49
CA ALA A 171 -13.16 -15.62 -11.51
C ALA A 171 -14.06 -16.10 -12.65
N LYS A 172 -13.59 -15.93 -13.90
CA LYS A 172 -14.29 -16.51 -15.09
C LYS A 172 -14.37 -18.03 -15.01
N ASN A 173 -13.33 -18.66 -14.46
CA ASN A 173 -13.31 -20.10 -14.24
C ASN A 173 -14.14 -20.47 -13.01
N ARG A 174 -15.28 -21.10 -13.23
CA ARG A 174 -16.20 -21.54 -12.15
C ARG A 174 -15.61 -22.62 -11.21
N LYS A 175 -14.51 -23.27 -11.60
CA LYS A 175 -13.79 -24.24 -10.79
C LYS A 175 -12.71 -23.59 -9.92
N ALA A 176 -12.45 -22.29 -10.09
CA ALA A 176 -11.46 -21.58 -9.28
C ALA A 176 -11.85 -21.66 -7.78
N ARG A 177 -10.90 -22.04 -6.97
CA ARG A 177 -11.01 -22.16 -5.51
C ARG A 177 -9.73 -21.65 -4.88
N GLY A 178 -9.82 -21.19 -3.66
CA GLY A 178 -8.67 -20.76 -2.86
C GLY A 178 -8.72 -19.29 -2.51
N SER A 179 -7.68 -18.84 -1.82
CA SER A 179 -7.43 -17.45 -1.45
C SER A 179 -6.05 -17.02 -1.90
N SER A 180 -5.88 -15.74 -2.16
CA SER A 180 -4.60 -15.13 -2.53
C SER A 180 -4.31 -13.98 -1.58
N VAL A 181 -3.04 -13.82 -1.21
CA VAL A 181 -2.56 -12.68 -0.44
C VAL A 181 -1.59 -11.90 -1.31
N TYR A 182 -1.84 -10.62 -1.46
CA TYR A 182 -0.96 -9.69 -2.19
C TYR A 182 -0.29 -8.76 -1.18
N VAL A 183 1.03 -8.66 -1.26
CA VAL A 183 1.84 -7.75 -0.44
C VAL A 183 2.42 -6.67 -1.35
N LEU A 184 2.23 -5.41 -0.97
CA LEU A 184 2.73 -4.23 -1.69
C LEU A 184 4.04 -3.72 -1.07
#